data_1155578418ac8699621be28eae25f34c
#
_entry.id   1155578418ac8699621be28eae25f34c
#
_cell.length_a   1.000
_cell.length_b   1.000
_cell.length_c   1.000
_cell.angle_alpha   90.00
_cell.angle_beta   90.00
_cell.angle_gamma   90.00
#
_symmetry.space_group_name_H-M   'P 1'
#
loop_
_entity.id
_entity.type
_entity.pdbx_description
1 polymer ?
#
loop_
_entity_poly.entity_id
_entity_poly.type
_entity_poly.pdbx_seq_one_letter_code
_entity_poly.pdbx_strand_id
1 'polypeptide(L)'
;MQEEVSRYQALAASYDELTVDVGYLRRADYLERQFRKSPVPVRTVLDLACGTGTMACLLAKRGYEVTATDASEEMLTQAMTKAAALTERPPLFLHQTMPRLRLLEPVVAAICTLEAVTYLTRPADLQETFRRVFRWLRPGGWFLFDVNTPWKLRRMDRQIYMDETEESLCVWRTFFSEKRQTCTYQVDLFRQRADGAWDRSFEEHRERAWTEEELRQALAEAGFTAVKLTGDLTSRPPKPTEDRWIITAQRPVE
;
A
#
# COMPACT_ATOMS: atom_id res chain seq x y z
N MET A 1 -17.42 -18.14 -11.15
CA MET A 1 -16.78 -16.82 -11.25
C MET A 1 -17.32 -16.02 -10.08
N GLN A 2 -16.58 -15.94 -8.98
CA GLN A 2 -16.94 -14.98 -7.93
C GLN A 2 -16.57 -13.61 -8.49
N GLU A 3 -17.55 -12.70 -8.59
CA GLU A 3 -17.29 -11.29 -8.83
C GLU A 3 -16.25 -10.83 -7.81
N GLU A 4 -15.11 -10.39 -8.32
CA GLU A 4 -14.12 -9.66 -7.52
C GLU A 4 -14.83 -8.35 -7.15
N VAL A 5 -15.39 -8.30 -5.94
CA VAL A 5 -16.02 -7.09 -5.40
C VAL A 5 -14.93 -6.02 -5.49
N SER A 6 -15.15 -5.02 -6.32
CA SER A 6 -14.23 -3.90 -6.49
C SER A 6 -14.08 -3.25 -5.11
N ARG A 7 -12.87 -3.28 -4.59
CA ARG A 7 -12.52 -2.70 -3.29
C ARG A 7 -12.30 -1.21 -3.46
N TYR A 8 -12.64 -0.42 -2.45
CA TYR A 8 -12.45 1.03 -2.46
C TYR A 8 -13.31 1.80 -3.49
N GLN A 9 -14.48 1.30 -3.87
CA GLN A 9 -15.40 2.04 -4.74
C GLN A 9 -16.06 3.21 -4.01
N ALA A 10 -16.66 2.93 -2.86
CA ALA A 10 -17.34 3.95 -2.07
C ALA A 10 -16.36 4.78 -1.24
N LEU A 11 -15.30 4.15 -0.71
CA LEU A 11 -14.31 4.84 0.13
C LEU A 11 -13.42 5.80 -0.64
N ALA A 12 -13.18 5.61 -1.95
CA ALA A 12 -12.22 6.40 -2.71
C ALA A 12 -12.44 7.90 -2.60
N ALA A 13 -13.69 8.35 -2.65
CA ALA A 13 -14.02 9.78 -2.59
C ALA A 13 -13.80 10.42 -1.21
N SER A 14 -13.86 9.64 -0.12
CA SER A 14 -13.64 10.12 1.25
C SER A 14 -12.31 9.66 1.83
N TYR A 15 -11.52 8.89 1.07
CA TYR A 15 -10.31 8.23 1.57
C TYR A 15 -9.29 9.21 2.15
N ASP A 16 -9.03 10.32 1.46
CA ASP A 16 -8.05 11.31 1.93
C ASP A 16 -8.50 12.01 3.21
N GLU A 17 -9.80 12.25 3.37
CA GLU A 17 -10.38 12.83 4.59
C GLU A 17 -10.29 11.87 5.78
N LEU A 18 -10.51 10.58 5.53
CA LEU A 18 -10.45 9.52 6.54
C LEU A 18 -8.99 9.11 6.88
N THR A 19 -8.01 9.58 6.11
CA THR A 19 -6.60 9.18 6.26
C THR A 19 -5.66 10.37 6.53
N VAL A 20 -6.17 11.47 7.06
CA VAL A 20 -5.36 12.68 7.38
C VAL A 20 -4.20 12.39 8.32
N ASP A 21 -4.36 11.42 9.24
CA ASP A 21 -3.39 11.06 10.27
C ASP A 21 -2.25 10.15 9.78
N VAL A 22 -2.28 9.71 8.53
CA VAL A 22 -1.30 8.76 7.96
C VAL A 22 0.12 9.30 7.98
N GLY A 23 0.30 10.64 7.98
CA GLY A 23 1.60 11.27 8.05
C GLY A 23 2.45 11.06 6.79
N TYR A 24 1.86 11.23 5.61
CA TYR A 24 2.52 11.04 4.30
C TYR A 24 3.87 11.75 4.16
N LEU A 25 4.02 12.97 4.70
CA LEU A 25 5.29 13.70 4.67
C LEU A 25 6.40 12.94 5.42
N ARG A 26 6.12 12.44 6.62
CA ARG A 26 7.08 11.65 7.42
C ARG A 26 7.45 10.35 6.70
N ARG A 27 6.48 9.71 6.03
CA ARG A 27 6.72 8.48 5.26
C ARG A 27 7.59 8.77 4.05
N ALA A 28 7.32 9.85 3.31
CA ALA A 28 8.16 10.27 2.19
C ALA A 28 9.59 10.59 2.63
N ASP A 29 9.77 11.29 3.75
CA ASP A 29 11.09 11.57 4.32
C ASP A 29 11.82 10.27 4.70
N TYR A 30 11.10 9.28 5.24
CA TYR A 30 11.68 7.98 5.52
C TYR A 30 12.12 7.27 4.23
N LEU A 31 11.27 7.23 3.22
CA LEU A 31 11.59 6.63 1.91
C LEU A 31 12.84 7.26 1.30
N GLU A 32 12.95 8.58 1.29
CA GLU A 32 14.13 9.26 0.76
C GLU A 32 15.41 8.93 1.55
N ARG A 33 15.32 8.79 2.89
CA ARG A 33 16.46 8.33 3.68
C ARG A 33 16.90 6.91 3.28
N GLN A 34 15.96 6.02 2.89
CA GLN A 34 16.32 4.70 2.37
C GLN A 34 16.88 4.81 0.94
N PHE A 35 16.29 5.61 0.07
CA PHE A 35 16.77 5.83 -1.31
C PHE A 35 18.22 6.32 -1.34
N ARG A 36 18.61 7.18 -0.39
CA ARG A 36 20.02 7.63 -0.26
C ARG A 36 21.02 6.51 0.08
N LYS A 37 20.55 5.35 0.56
CA LYS A 37 21.40 4.17 0.84
C LYS A 37 21.53 3.25 -0.38
N SER A 38 20.79 3.54 -1.44
CA SER A 38 20.85 2.73 -2.67
C SER A 38 22.23 2.88 -3.34
N PRO A 39 22.85 1.78 -3.82
CA PRO A 39 24.09 1.83 -4.59
C PRO A 39 23.89 2.52 -5.95
N VAL A 40 22.66 2.61 -6.43
CA VAL A 40 22.28 3.28 -7.67
C VAL A 40 21.40 4.48 -7.33
N PRO A 41 21.67 5.68 -7.90
CA PRO A 41 20.85 6.87 -7.65
C PRO A 41 19.38 6.64 -8.01
N VAL A 42 18.49 6.77 -7.02
CA VAL A 42 17.05 6.63 -7.25
C VAL A 42 16.53 7.89 -7.94
N ARG A 43 16.03 7.74 -9.17
CA ARG A 43 15.35 8.79 -9.93
C ARG A 43 13.95 8.34 -10.35
N THR A 44 13.80 7.06 -10.69
CA THR A 44 12.54 6.44 -11.12
C THR A 44 11.99 5.59 -9.99
N VAL A 45 10.70 5.77 -9.67
CA VAL A 45 10.00 5.10 -8.56
C VAL A 45 8.70 4.49 -9.06
N LEU A 46 8.46 3.23 -8.72
CA LEU A 46 7.15 2.61 -8.79
C LEU A 46 6.44 2.79 -7.45
N ASP A 47 5.23 3.34 -7.46
CA ASP A 47 4.29 3.32 -6.33
C ASP A 47 3.22 2.24 -6.60
N LEU A 48 3.38 1.09 -5.98
CA LEU A 48 2.54 -0.10 -6.18
C LEU A 48 1.37 -0.08 -5.21
N ALA A 49 0.14 -0.17 -5.72
CA ALA A 49 -1.11 0.05 -4.98
C ALA A 49 -1.15 1.47 -4.38
N CYS A 50 -1.10 2.47 -5.25
CA CYS A 50 -0.93 3.88 -4.88
C CYS A 50 -2.19 4.54 -4.29
N GLY A 51 -3.35 3.86 -4.32
CA GLY A 51 -4.63 4.43 -3.89
C GLY A 51 -4.93 5.76 -4.59
N THR A 52 -5.31 6.78 -3.82
CA THR A 52 -5.59 8.14 -4.30
C THR A 52 -4.34 8.91 -4.76
N GLY A 53 -3.18 8.26 -4.84
CA GLY A 53 -1.95 8.82 -5.40
C GLY A 53 -1.25 9.87 -4.55
N THR A 54 -1.61 10.03 -3.28
CA THR A 54 -1.01 11.04 -2.40
C THR A 54 0.50 10.89 -2.28
N MET A 55 1.01 9.64 -2.08
CA MET A 55 2.44 9.38 -2.03
C MET A 55 3.10 9.59 -3.39
N ALA A 56 2.49 9.10 -4.48
CA ALA A 56 2.99 9.27 -5.84
C ALA A 56 3.14 10.75 -6.20
N CYS A 57 2.12 11.58 -5.94
CA CYS A 57 2.16 13.03 -6.18
C CYS A 57 3.22 13.72 -5.31
N LEU A 58 3.38 13.29 -4.06
CA LEU A 58 4.38 13.86 -3.15
C LEU A 58 5.81 13.57 -3.62
N LEU A 59 6.08 12.35 -4.08
CA LEU A 59 7.39 11.99 -4.63
C LEU A 59 7.66 12.71 -5.95
N ALA A 60 6.65 12.87 -6.82
CA ALA A 60 6.77 13.65 -8.04
C ALA A 60 7.14 15.12 -7.77
N LYS A 61 6.49 15.75 -6.77
CA LYS A 61 6.86 17.11 -6.30
C LYS A 61 8.30 17.21 -5.78
N ARG A 62 8.86 16.09 -5.29
CA ARG A 62 10.25 16.00 -4.83
C ARG A 62 11.25 15.70 -5.97
N GLY A 63 10.78 15.66 -7.22
CA GLY A 63 11.62 15.49 -8.42
C GLY A 63 11.84 14.04 -8.85
N TYR A 64 11.12 13.07 -8.28
CA TYR A 64 11.16 11.69 -8.77
C TYR A 64 10.25 11.52 -9.98
N GLU A 65 10.66 10.69 -10.91
CA GLU A 65 9.83 10.19 -12.00
C GLU A 65 9.04 8.99 -11.47
N VAL A 66 7.72 9.15 -11.35
CA VAL A 66 6.86 8.16 -10.67
C VAL A 66 5.93 7.49 -11.65
N THR A 67 5.96 6.15 -11.66
CA THR A 67 4.89 5.31 -12.19
C THR A 67 4.10 4.75 -11.02
N ALA A 68 2.79 4.90 -11.03
CA ALA A 68 1.92 4.49 -9.93
C ALA A 68 0.84 3.52 -10.45
N THR A 69 0.55 2.47 -9.70
CA THR A 69 -0.43 1.47 -10.12
C THR A 69 -1.44 1.23 -9.00
N ASP A 70 -2.70 1.05 -9.36
CA ASP A 70 -3.74 0.58 -8.44
C ASP A 70 -4.73 -0.34 -9.18
N ALA A 71 -5.45 -1.16 -8.41
CA ALA A 71 -6.47 -2.06 -8.91
C ALA A 71 -7.87 -1.42 -8.95
N SER A 72 -8.09 -0.28 -8.28
CA SER A 72 -9.33 0.47 -8.27
C SER A 72 -9.28 1.64 -9.25
N GLU A 73 -10.23 1.66 -10.18
CA GLU A 73 -10.41 2.77 -11.12
C GLU A 73 -10.85 4.06 -10.39
N GLU A 74 -11.64 3.90 -9.34
CA GLU A 74 -12.13 5.01 -8.52
C GLU A 74 -10.97 5.67 -7.77
N MET A 75 -10.05 4.88 -7.19
CA MET A 75 -8.83 5.40 -6.57
C MET A 75 -7.96 6.14 -7.59
N LEU A 76 -7.77 5.57 -8.77
CA LEU A 76 -6.98 6.21 -9.83
C LEU A 76 -7.63 7.48 -10.36
N THR A 77 -8.96 7.57 -10.39
CA THR A 77 -9.68 8.80 -10.74
C THR A 77 -9.36 9.93 -9.77
N GLN A 78 -9.35 9.65 -8.46
CA GLN A 78 -8.93 10.61 -7.43
C GLN A 78 -7.44 10.98 -7.60
N ALA A 79 -6.59 9.98 -7.87
CA ALA A 79 -5.16 10.20 -8.08
C ALA A 79 -4.88 11.12 -9.27
N MET A 80 -5.53 10.89 -10.40
CA MET A 80 -5.40 11.72 -11.61
C MET A 80 -5.91 13.15 -11.36
N THR A 81 -7.03 13.32 -10.65
CA THR A 81 -7.56 14.63 -10.27
C THR A 81 -6.56 15.38 -9.41
N LYS A 82 -5.96 14.72 -8.42
CA LYS A 82 -4.91 15.30 -7.56
C LYS A 82 -3.66 15.66 -8.35
N ALA A 83 -3.24 14.81 -9.28
CA ALA A 83 -2.06 15.05 -10.10
C ALA A 83 -2.25 16.18 -11.14
N ALA A 84 -3.49 16.47 -11.55
CA ALA A 84 -3.78 17.58 -12.46
C ALA A 84 -3.37 18.95 -11.90
N ALA A 85 -3.23 19.07 -10.58
CA ALA A 85 -2.70 20.28 -9.93
C ALA A 85 -1.17 20.38 -9.95
N LEU A 86 -0.45 19.36 -10.47
CA LEU A 86 1.01 19.37 -10.59
C LEU A 86 1.41 20.05 -11.90
N THR A 87 2.30 21.02 -11.81
CA THR A 87 2.81 21.77 -12.97
C THR A 87 3.97 21.08 -13.68
N GLU A 88 4.68 20.19 -12.98
CA GLU A 88 5.86 19.50 -13.49
C GLU A 88 5.74 17.99 -13.24
N ARG A 89 5.99 17.20 -14.30
CA ARG A 89 6.13 15.74 -14.27
C ARG A 89 5.12 15.00 -13.38
N PRO A 90 3.81 15.05 -13.70
CA PRO A 90 2.82 14.29 -12.94
C PRO A 90 3.14 12.78 -13.02
N PRO A 91 2.77 11.99 -11.98
CA PRO A 91 2.92 10.54 -12.04
C PRO A 91 2.18 9.92 -13.23
N LEU A 92 2.75 8.86 -13.80
CA LEU A 92 2.03 8.00 -14.74
C LEU A 92 1.19 6.98 -13.95
N PHE A 93 -0.13 7.05 -14.08
CA PHE A 93 -1.04 6.11 -13.43
C PHE A 93 -1.44 4.97 -14.36
N LEU A 94 -1.43 3.72 -13.85
CA LEU A 94 -1.78 2.52 -14.58
C LEU A 94 -2.77 1.67 -13.77
N HIS A 95 -3.89 1.31 -14.38
CA HIS A 95 -4.87 0.41 -13.76
C HIS A 95 -4.36 -1.05 -13.85
N GLN A 96 -3.80 -1.56 -12.76
CA GLN A 96 -3.21 -2.91 -12.69
C GLN A 96 -3.30 -3.48 -11.28
N THR A 97 -3.53 -4.78 -11.18
CA THR A 97 -3.36 -5.50 -9.91
C THR A 97 -1.89 -5.84 -9.66
N MET A 98 -1.47 -5.90 -8.41
CA MET A 98 -0.09 -6.22 -8.02
C MET A 98 0.46 -7.50 -8.67
N PRO A 99 -0.27 -8.66 -8.72
CA PRO A 99 0.23 -9.87 -9.37
C PRO A 99 0.29 -9.80 -10.90
N ARG A 100 -0.25 -8.75 -11.52
CA ARG A 100 -0.23 -8.53 -12.97
C ARG A 100 0.62 -7.33 -13.39
N LEU A 101 1.46 -6.84 -12.49
CA LEU A 101 2.32 -5.68 -12.72
C LEU A 101 3.11 -5.80 -14.04
N ARG A 102 3.00 -4.75 -14.86
CA ARG A 102 3.79 -4.53 -16.07
C ARG A 102 4.13 -3.06 -16.18
N LEU A 103 5.40 -2.75 -16.40
CA LEU A 103 5.88 -1.39 -16.64
C LEU A 103 6.38 -1.25 -18.07
N LEU A 104 6.51 -0.02 -18.53
CA LEU A 104 7.15 0.27 -19.82
C LEU A 104 8.67 0.11 -19.74
N GLU A 105 9.24 0.55 -18.61
CA GLU A 105 10.67 0.46 -18.33
C GLU A 105 10.95 0.11 -16.87
N PRO A 106 12.10 -0.54 -16.59
CA PRO A 106 12.51 -0.84 -15.22
C PRO A 106 12.80 0.43 -14.42
N VAL A 107 12.41 0.41 -13.14
CA VAL A 107 12.63 1.49 -12.15
C VAL A 107 13.78 1.16 -11.21
N VAL A 108 14.31 2.18 -10.52
CA VAL A 108 15.37 1.98 -9.51
C VAL A 108 14.80 1.66 -8.13
N ALA A 109 13.63 2.20 -7.78
CA ALA A 109 12.96 1.86 -6.54
C ALA A 109 11.50 1.49 -6.78
N ALA A 110 11.01 0.55 -6.00
CA ALA A 110 9.58 0.25 -5.89
C ALA A 110 9.16 0.44 -4.43
N ILE A 111 8.02 1.07 -4.23
CA ILE A 111 7.39 1.19 -2.92
C ILE A 111 5.99 0.58 -2.96
N CYS A 112 5.54 0.07 -1.82
CA CYS A 112 4.17 -0.38 -1.62
C CYS A 112 3.81 -0.04 -0.18
N THR A 113 3.17 1.10 0.02
CA THR A 113 2.96 1.68 1.35
C THR A 113 1.53 1.49 1.83
N LEU A 114 1.33 1.74 3.14
CA LEU A 114 0.03 1.63 3.80
C LEU A 114 -0.57 0.23 3.68
N GLU A 115 0.21 -0.76 4.12
CA GLU A 115 -0.14 -2.18 4.25
C GLU A 115 -0.74 -2.88 3.02
N ALA A 116 -0.66 -2.29 1.83
CA ALA A 116 -1.31 -2.83 0.65
C ALA A 116 -0.88 -4.29 0.32
N VAL A 117 0.33 -4.70 0.69
CA VAL A 117 0.80 -6.09 0.56
C VAL A 117 -0.08 -7.07 1.37
N THR A 118 -0.69 -6.64 2.48
CA THR A 118 -1.56 -7.51 3.30
C THR A 118 -2.85 -7.92 2.59
N TYR A 119 -3.26 -7.16 1.57
CA TYR A 119 -4.40 -7.51 0.70
C TYR A 119 -4.12 -8.70 -0.23
N LEU A 120 -2.88 -9.10 -0.40
CA LEU A 120 -2.51 -10.33 -1.09
C LEU A 120 -2.75 -11.52 -0.15
N THR A 121 -3.97 -11.99 -0.04
CA THR A 121 -4.33 -13.03 0.94
C THR A 121 -3.91 -14.44 0.53
N ARG A 122 -3.55 -14.66 -0.75
CA ARG A 122 -3.07 -15.96 -1.26
C ARG A 122 -1.55 -15.95 -1.41
N PRO A 123 -0.83 -17.00 -0.93
CA PRO A 123 0.63 -17.09 -1.08
C PRO A 123 1.11 -16.98 -2.53
N ALA A 124 0.35 -17.54 -3.48
CA ALA A 124 0.68 -17.47 -4.90
C ALA A 124 0.68 -16.02 -5.43
N ASP A 125 -0.26 -15.17 -4.97
CA ASP A 125 -0.34 -13.77 -5.39
C ASP A 125 0.80 -12.95 -4.80
N LEU A 126 1.16 -13.19 -3.52
CA LEU A 126 2.34 -12.58 -2.90
C LEU A 126 3.60 -12.92 -3.68
N GLN A 127 3.80 -14.21 -3.95
CA GLN A 127 4.97 -14.71 -4.66
C GLN A 127 5.07 -14.12 -6.07
N GLU A 128 3.96 -14.12 -6.83
CA GLU A 128 3.95 -13.54 -8.18
C GLU A 128 4.19 -12.02 -8.13
N THR A 129 3.61 -11.32 -7.18
CA THR A 129 3.84 -9.88 -6.99
C THR A 129 5.32 -9.60 -6.77
N PHE A 130 5.99 -10.32 -5.86
CA PHE A 130 7.41 -10.11 -5.59
C PHE A 130 8.30 -10.44 -6.79
N ARG A 131 7.98 -11.51 -7.55
CA ARG A 131 8.66 -11.81 -8.83
C ARG A 131 8.49 -10.69 -9.85
N ARG A 132 7.29 -10.11 -9.94
CA ARG A 132 7.02 -8.99 -10.85
C ARG A 132 7.80 -7.74 -10.44
N VAL A 133 7.77 -7.37 -9.17
CA VAL A 133 8.55 -6.23 -8.67
C VAL A 133 10.04 -6.46 -8.94
N PHE A 134 10.57 -7.66 -8.62
CA PHE A 134 11.96 -8.00 -8.92
C PHE A 134 12.31 -7.82 -10.39
N ARG A 135 11.46 -8.31 -11.29
CA ARG A 135 11.65 -8.19 -12.74
C ARG A 135 11.76 -6.74 -13.20
N TRP A 136 10.93 -5.85 -12.62
CA TRP A 136 10.83 -4.46 -13.03
C TRP A 136 11.74 -3.50 -12.24
N LEU A 137 12.49 -3.98 -11.28
CA LEU A 137 13.57 -3.23 -10.66
C LEU A 137 14.85 -3.33 -11.51
N ARG A 138 15.64 -2.27 -11.57
CA ARG A 138 17.00 -2.34 -12.12
C ARG A 138 17.93 -3.11 -11.16
N PRO A 139 19.01 -3.77 -11.64
CA PRO A 139 20.03 -4.30 -10.76
C PRO A 139 20.50 -3.25 -9.75
N GLY A 140 20.67 -3.63 -8.49
CA GLY A 140 20.95 -2.73 -7.38
C GLY A 140 19.74 -1.97 -6.84
N GLY A 141 18.58 -2.07 -7.49
CA GLY A 141 17.36 -1.38 -7.09
C GLY A 141 16.74 -1.91 -5.80
N TRP A 142 15.88 -1.10 -5.19
CA TRP A 142 15.27 -1.38 -3.90
C TRP A 142 13.76 -1.58 -3.98
N PHE A 143 13.26 -2.52 -3.20
CA PHE A 143 11.85 -2.68 -2.90
C PHE A 143 11.61 -2.37 -1.42
N LEU A 144 10.70 -1.43 -1.14
CA LEU A 144 10.31 -1.03 0.21
C LEU A 144 8.80 -1.17 0.35
N PHE A 145 8.36 -1.90 1.34
CA PHE A 145 6.92 -2.02 1.63
C PHE A 145 6.67 -2.14 3.11
N ASP A 146 5.45 -1.90 3.52
CA ASP A 146 5.02 -2.10 4.88
C ASP A 146 3.84 -3.07 4.96
N VAL A 147 3.69 -3.68 6.13
CA VAL A 147 2.61 -4.61 6.43
C VAL A 147 2.08 -4.38 7.85
N ASN A 148 0.81 -4.58 8.04
CA ASN A 148 0.24 -4.79 9.36
C ASN A 148 0.79 -6.09 9.94
N THR A 149 1.24 -6.05 11.19
CA THR A 149 1.82 -7.24 11.84
C THR A 149 0.75 -8.26 12.21
N PRO A 150 1.11 -9.55 12.36
CA PRO A 150 0.22 -10.54 12.96
C PRO A 150 -0.28 -10.15 14.35
N TRP A 151 0.55 -9.44 15.13
CA TRP A 151 0.16 -8.89 16.43
C TRP A 151 -1.01 -7.90 16.30
N LYS A 152 -0.88 -6.90 15.43
CA LYS A 152 -1.93 -5.89 15.19
C LYS A 152 -3.22 -6.55 14.73
N LEU A 153 -3.14 -7.37 13.67
CA LEU A 153 -4.34 -7.94 13.05
C LEU A 153 -5.12 -8.86 14.00
N ARG A 154 -4.43 -9.65 14.83
CA ARG A 154 -5.10 -10.46 15.87
C ARG A 154 -5.79 -9.62 16.93
N ARG A 155 -5.15 -8.54 17.37
CA ARG A 155 -5.69 -7.64 18.38
C ARG A 155 -6.93 -6.88 17.90
N MET A 156 -7.10 -6.76 16.59
CA MET A 156 -8.27 -6.13 15.99
C MET A 156 -9.50 -7.04 15.97
N ASP A 157 -9.41 -8.30 16.43
CA ASP A 157 -10.58 -9.19 16.44
C ASP A 157 -11.75 -8.61 17.26
N ARG A 158 -12.94 -8.59 16.64
CA ARG A 158 -14.19 -8.08 17.23
C ARG A 158 -14.13 -6.64 17.74
N GLN A 159 -13.32 -5.81 17.10
CA GLN A 159 -13.27 -4.37 17.39
C GLN A 159 -14.20 -3.60 16.45
N ILE A 160 -14.61 -2.42 16.92
CA ILE A 160 -15.38 -1.45 16.13
C ILE A 160 -14.63 -0.13 16.21
N TYR A 161 -14.36 0.45 15.05
CA TYR A 161 -13.78 1.78 14.91
C TYR A 161 -14.77 2.68 14.18
N MET A 162 -14.76 3.95 14.48
CA MET A 162 -15.60 4.96 13.84
C MET A 162 -14.75 6.18 13.52
N ASP A 163 -14.86 6.61 12.28
CA ASP A 163 -14.30 7.87 11.81
C ASP A 163 -15.47 8.74 11.33
N GLU A 164 -15.57 9.96 11.84
CA GLU A 164 -16.68 10.88 11.58
C GLU A 164 -16.13 12.21 11.09
N THR A 165 -16.77 12.75 10.05
CA THR A 165 -16.61 14.12 9.56
C THR A 165 -17.97 14.80 9.56
N GLU A 166 -18.07 16.08 9.16
CA GLU A 166 -19.35 16.78 9.05
C GLU A 166 -20.30 16.10 8.05
N GLU A 167 -19.76 15.49 6.99
CA GLU A 167 -20.54 14.93 5.87
C GLU A 167 -20.46 13.42 5.74
N SER A 168 -19.67 12.74 6.56
CA SER A 168 -19.47 11.29 6.48
C SER A 168 -19.30 10.62 7.84
N LEU A 169 -19.81 9.39 7.95
CA LEU A 169 -19.56 8.48 9.06
C LEU A 169 -19.10 7.14 8.50
N CYS A 170 -17.93 6.69 8.92
CA CYS A 170 -17.37 5.41 8.54
C CYS A 170 -17.29 4.48 9.76
N VAL A 171 -17.93 3.32 9.69
CA VAL A 171 -17.94 2.32 10.77
C VAL A 171 -17.22 1.07 10.29
N TRP A 172 -16.12 0.74 10.96
CA TRP A 172 -15.31 -0.44 10.70
C TRP A 172 -15.56 -1.51 11.74
N ARG A 173 -15.97 -2.69 11.33
CA ARG A 173 -16.07 -3.88 12.19
C ARG A 173 -15.05 -4.89 11.73
N THR A 174 -14.26 -5.40 12.66
CA THR A 174 -13.13 -6.27 12.34
C THR A 174 -13.30 -7.65 12.96
N PHE A 175 -12.90 -8.68 12.19
CA PHE A 175 -12.98 -10.06 12.59
C PHE A 175 -11.72 -10.80 12.16
N PHE A 176 -11.01 -11.41 13.10
CA PHE A 176 -9.82 -12.19 12.81
C PHE A 176 -10.09 -13.68 12.73
N SER A 177 -9.59 -14.35 11.71
CA SER A 177 -9.68 -15.78 11.53
C SER A 177 -8.34 -16.45 11.79
N GLU A 178 -8.17 -17.11 12.92
CA GLU A 178 -6.95 -17.88 13.22
C GLU A 178 -6.67 -18.97 12.18
N LYS A 179 -7.70 -19.64 11.67
CA LYS A 179 -7.52 -20.69 10.65
C LYS A 179 -6.97 -20.15 9.33
N ARG A 180 -7.40 -18.95 8.91
CA ARG A 180 -7.00 -18.33 7.64
C ARG A 180 -5.87 -17.33 7.81
N GLN A 181 -5.53 -16.97 9.05
CA GLN A 181 -4.62 -15.87 9.37
C GLN A 181 -5.00 -14.59 8.65
N THR A 182 -6.30 -14.25 8.64
CA THR A 182 -6.84 -13.07 7.95
C THR A 182 -7.73 -12.25 8.88
N CYS A 183 -7.59 -10.92 8.80
CA CYS A 183 -8.52 -9.96 9.35
C CYS A 183 -9.49 -9.52 8.27
N THR A 184 -10.79 -9.61 8.54
CA THR A 184 -11.85 -9.08 7.68
C THR A 184 -12.34 -7.77 8.29
N TYR A 185 -12.40 -6.74 7.47
CA TYR A 185 -12.96 -5.43 7.79
C TYR A 185 -14.29 -5.31 7.05
N GLN A 186 -15.37 -5.15 7.79
CA GLN A 186 -16.68 -4.78 7.26
C GLN A 186 -16.86 -3.29 7.48
N VAL A 187 -17.00 -2.56 6.40
CA VAL A 187 -16.99 -1.10 6.37
C VAL A 187 -18.35 -0.61 5.93
N ASP A 188 -19.06 0.08 6.81
CA ASP A 188 -20.23 0.86 6.45
C ASP A 188 -19.83 2.33 6.33
N LEU A 189 -20.00 2.89 5.15
CA LEU A 189 -19.79 4.31 4.89
C LEU A 189 -21.16 4.98 4.69
N PHE A 190 -21.45 5.97 5.50
CA PHE A 190 -22.60 6.84 5.36
C PHE A 190 -22.11 8.21 4.87
N ARG A 191 -22.75 8.76 3.84
CA ARG A 191 -22.45 10.09 3.31
C ARG A 191 -23.71 10.92 3.25
N GLN A 192 -23.61 12.15 3.75
CA GLN A 192 -24.72 13.09 3.68
C GLN A 192 -24.84 13.68 2.29
N ARG A 193 -26.06 13.68 1.75
CA ARG A 193 -26.41 14.34 0.50
C ARG A 193 -26.77 15.81 0.74
N ALA A 194 -26.76 16.59 -0.35
CA ALA A 194 -27.16 18.00 -0.29
C ALA A 194 -28.59 18.25 0.23
N ASP A 195 -29.47 17.25 0.13
CA ASP A 195 -30.85 17.31 0.67
C ASP A 195 -30.92 16.90 2.16
N GLY A 196 -29.79 16.62 2.81
CA GLY A 196 -29.69 16.23 4.21
C GLY A 196 -29.92 14.73 4.47
N ALA A 197 -30.31 13.94 3.47
CA ALA A 197 -30.43 12.50 3.61
C ALA A 197 -29.04 11.82 3.59
N TRP A 198 -28.98 10.58 4.07
CA TRP A 198 -27.75 9.81 4.15
C TRP A 198 -27.80 8.60 3.21
N ASP A 199 -26.80 8.47 2.36
CA ASP A 199 -26.56 7.27 1.56
C ASP A 199 -25.64 6.33 2.33
N ARG A 200 -25.96 5.03 2.32
CA ARG A 200 -25.12 3.99 2.92
C ARG A 200 -24.49 3.15 1.82
N SER A 201 -23.18 2.95 1.93
CA SER A 201 -22.42 1.99 1.14
C SER A 201 -21.78 0.96 2.06
N PHE A 202 -21.51 -0.23 1.53
CA PHE A 202 -20.87 -1.31 2.28
C PHE A 202 -19.73 -1.89 1.46
N GLU A 203 -18.58 -2.08 2.11
CA GLU A 203 -17.43 -2.77 1.54
C GLU A 203 -16.89 -3.82 2.51
N GLU A 204 -16.24 -4.84 1.96
CA GLU A 204 -15.52 -5.82 2.76
C GLU A 204 -14.07 -5.90 2.29
N HIS A 205 -13.14 -5.67 3.21
CA HIS A 205 -11.71 -5.79 2.97
C HIS A 205 -11.15 -6.98 3.74
N ARG A 206 -10.11 -7.59 3.22
CA ARG A 206 -9.43 -8.70 3.88
C ARG A 206 -7.93 -8.51 3.80
N GLU A 207 -7.29 -8.59 4.94
CA GLU A 207 -5.85 -8.54 5.09
C GLU A 207 -5.33 -9.84 5.65
N ARG A 208 -4.21 -10.34 5.13
CA ARG A 208 -3.52 -11.50 5.67
C ARG A 208 -2.42 -11.08 6.64
N ALA A 209 -2.37 -11.76 7.78
CA ALA A 209 -1.31 -11.65 8.77
C ALA A 209 -0.08 -12.46 8.32
N TRP A 210 0.72 -11.87 7.44
CA TRP A 210 1.96 -12.48 6.96
C TRP A 210 2.99 -12.54 8.08
N THR A 211 3.58 -13.69 8.31
CA THR A 211 4.71 -13.84 9.23
C THR A 211 6.00 -13.30 8.60
N GLU A 212 6.98 -12.95 9.43
CA GLU A 212 8.31 -12.55 8.96
C GLU A 212 8.95 -13.64 8.09
N GLU A 213 8.80 -14.91 8.48
CA GLU A 213 9.36 -16.05 7.76
C GLU A 213 8.75 -16.18 6.35
N GLU A 214 7.40 -16.11 6.23
CA GLU A 214 6.71 -16.15 4.94
C GLU A 214 7.16 -15.02 4.00
N LEU A 215 7.29 -13.79 4.54
CA LEU A 215 7.74 -12.64 3.75
C LEU A 215 9.20 -12.80 3.28
N ARG A 216 10.09 -13.24 4.18
CA ARG A 216 11.50 -13.47 3.85
C ARG A 216 11.66 -14.58 2.82
N GLN A 217 10.93 -15.68 2.98
CA GLN A 217 10.94 -16.78 2.02
C GLN A 217 10.46 -16.31 0.64
N ALA A 218 9.32 -15.63 0.57
CA ALA A 218 8.77 -15.14 -0.70
C ALA A 218 9.72 -14.15 -1.41
N LEU A 219 10.39 -13.28 -0.65
CA LEU A 219 11.40 -12.37 -1.20
C LEU A 219 12.63 -13.11 -1.73
N ALA A 220 13.14 -14.09 -0.96
CA ALA A 220 14.30 -14.91 -1.36
C ALA A 220 13.99 -15.73 -2.63
N GLU A 221 12.81 -16.36 -2.71
CA GLU A 221 12.36 -17.10 -3.89
C GLU A 221 12.16 -16.20 -5.13
N ALA A 222 11.87 -14.91 -4.93
CA ALA A 222 11.81 -13.93 -6.02
C ALA A 222 13.20 -13.43 -6.46
N GLY A 223 14.26 -13.73 -5.68
CA GLY A 223 15.65 -13.37 -5.96
C GLY A 223 16.16 -12.14 -5.20
N PHE A 224 15.38 -11.56 -4.29
CA PHE A 224 15.81 -10.44 -3.48
C PHE A 224 16.86 -10.84 -2.43
N THR A 225 17.76 -9.90 -2.17
CA THR A 225 18.80 -9.99 -1.14
C THR A 225 18.72 -8.81 -0.17
N ALA A 226 19.63 -8.78 0.83
CA ALA A 226 19.74 -7.72 1.82
C ALA A 226 18.39 -7.36 2.50
N VAL A 227 17.55 -8.38 2.74
CA VAL A 227 16.22 -8.20 3.35
C VAL A 227 16.36 -7.74 4.80
N LYS A 228 15.87 -6.53 5.07
CA LYS A 228 15.78 -5.98 6.44
C LYS A 228 14.32 -5.77 6.80
N LEU A 229 14.00 -6.04 8.06
CA LEU A 229 12.71 -5.82 8.67
C LEU A 229 12.91 -4.91 9.88
N THR A 230 12.16 -3.80 9.93
CA THR A 230 12.26 -2.77 10.97
C THR A 230 10.88 -2.38 11.48
N GLY A 231 10.83 -1.73 12.63
CA GLY A 231 9.61 -1.08 13.11
C GLY A 231 9.21 0.12 12.24
N ASP A 232 7.99 0.63 12.45
CA ASP A 232 7.43 1.70 11.61
C ASP A 232 8.31 2.96 11.62
N LEU A 233 8.70 3.39 10.42
CA LEU A 233 9.52 4.58 10.14
C LEU A 233 10.83 4.67 10.92
N THR A 234 11.36 3.53 11.40
CA THR A 234 12.62 3.45 12.16
C THR A 234 13.67 2.63 11.42
N SER A 235 14.91 2.65 11.93
CA SER A 235 15.99 1.75 11.51
C SER A 235 16.24 0.61 12.50
N ARG A 236 15.42 0.51 13.56
CA ARG A 236 15.58 -0.47 14.64
C ARG A 236 14.81 -1.75 14.31
N PRO A 237 15.26 -2.92 14.79
CA PRO A 237 14.46 -4.12 14.78
C PRO A 237 13.09 -3.86 15.41
N PRO A 238 12.01 -4.50 14.92
CA PRO A 238 10.68 -4.28 15.47
C PRO A 238 10.58 -4.88 16.87
N LYS A 239 9.72 -4.29 17.67
CA LYS A 239 9.31 -4.85 18.96
C LYS A 239 8.31 -6.00 18.74
N PRO A 240 8.16 -6.95 19.67
CA PRO A 240 7.15 -8.01 19.56
C PRO A 240 5.71 -7.49 19.42
N THR A 241 5.46 -6.28 19.95
CA THR A 241 4.14 -5.61 19.91
C THR A 241 4.09 -4.49 18.88
N GLU A 242 4.94 -4.52 17.86
CA GLU A 242 4.92 -3.54 16.78
C GLU A 242 3.67 -3.72 15.94
N ASP A 243 2.96 -2.64 15.65
CA ASP A 243 1.74 -2.69 14.83
C ASP A 243 2.04 -2.76 13.33
N ARG A 244 3.20 -2.27 12.90
CA ARG A 244 3.61 -2.19 11.49
C ARG A 244 5.08 -2.54 11.33
N TRP A 245 5.37 -3.39 10.37
CA TRP A 245 6.73 -3.64 9.92
C TRP A 245 6.99 -2.91 8.61
N ILE A 246 8.21 -2.36 8.47
CA ILE A 246 8.74 -1.93 7.18
C ILE A 246 9.79 -2.92 6.72
N ILE A 247 9.63 -3.39 5.51
CA ILE A 247 10.53 -4.33 4.87
C ILE A 247 11.26 -3.62 3.74
N THR A 248 12.58 -3.77 3.70
CA THR A 248 13.42 -3.34 2.59
C THR A 248 14.12 -4.55 2.01
N ALA A 249 14.14 -4.67 0.69
CA ALA A 249 14.81 -5.74 -0.01
C ALA A 249 15.50 -5.18 -1.26
N GLN A 250 16.62 -5.76 -1.66
CA GLN A 250 17.41 -5.28 -2.78
C GLN A 250 17.45 -6.31 -3.90
N ARG A 251 17.27 -5.87 -5.15
CA ARG A 251 17.68 -6.66 -6.30
C ARG A 251 19.22 -6.62 -6.37
N PRO A 252 19.93 -7.78 -6.45
CA PRO A 252 21.39 -7.81 -6.62
C PRO A 252 21.86 -6.91 -7.76
N VAL A 253 23.12 -6.48 -7.69
CA VAL A 253 23.74 -5.67 -8.76
C VAL A 253 24.07 -6.54 -9.99
N GLU A 254 24.28 -7.84 -9.72
CA GLU A 254 24.56 -8.88 -10.76
C GLU A 254 23.62 -10.06 -10.56
#